data_a36e9adea1986cf5cff9f3585877b3a8
#
_entry.id   a36e9adea1986cf5cff9f3585877b3a8
#
_cell.length_a   1.000
_cell.length_b   1.000
_cell.length_c   1.000
_cell.angle_alpha   90.00
_cell.angle_beta   90.00
_cell.angle_gamma   90.00
#
_symmetry.space_group_name_H-M   'P 1'
#
loop_
_entity.id
_entity.type
_entity.pdbx_description
1 polymer ?
#
loop_
_entity_poly.entity_id
_entity_poly.type
_entity_poly.pdbx_seq_one_letter_code
_entity_poly.pdbx_strand_id
1 'polypeptide(L)'
;MGPLNPKPQNEATRSLAPQTVGATRRAAVGLILGAPLLGACAGVQQSLSQFSNPFSSSEPAPAPGPAGPAQQPLAVGNGQVKVGLLLPLSASGNAGVAAQSMKNAAEMALAEFQNPNIQLLIKDDGGSPQGAQQGTQQALDEGSEIILGPLFALSVPATAQLARGRGVPVIAFSTDSSVAGRGVYLLSFLPESDVNRIVEYSGSIGKRSFAALLPDNAYGNVVEAAFKQAVGRKG
;
A
#
# COMPACT_ATOMS: atom_id res chain seq x y z
N MET A 1 -70.72 26.60 2.46
CA MET A 1 -70.89 27.37 3.72
C MET A 1 -69.75 27.01 4.65
N GLY A 2 -68.90 27.92 4.85
CA GLY A 2 -68.16 28.35 5.99
C GLY A 2 -66.97 27.58 6.51
N PRO A 3 -66.13 28.28 7.23
CA PRO A 3 -65.13 29.24 6.72
C PRO A 3 -63.68 28.84 7.08
N LEU A 4 -62.78 29.51 6.45
CA LEU A 4 -61.37 29.76 6.74
C LEU A 4 -61.00 29.89 8.22
N ASN A 5 -59.83 29.38 8.58
CA ASN A 5 -59.09 29.98 9.70
C ASN A 5 -57.56 29.93 9.47
N PRO A 6 -56.87 30.96 9.85
CA PRO A 6 -55.55 31.32 9.33
C PRO A 6 -54.40 30.83 10.20
N LYS A 7 -53.21 30.90 9.58
CA LYS A 7 -51.86 30.85 10.16
C LYS A 7 -51.68 31.61 11.48
N PRO A 8 -50.67 31.24 12.27
CA PRO A 8 -49.73 32.27 12.69
C PRO A 8 -48.30 32.00 12.20
N GLN A 9 -47.74 33.03 11.63
CA GLN A 9 -46.34 33.28 11.46
C GLN A 9 -45.71 33.43 12.86
N ASN A 10 -44.54 32.89 13.05
CA ASN A 10 -43.61 33.42 14.02
C ASN A 10 -42.20 33.39 13.47
N GLU A 11 -41.79 34.55 13.07
CA GLU A 11 -40.40 34.92 12.81
C GLU A 11 -39.60 34.78 14.11
N ALA A 12 -38.47 34.13 14.01
CA ALA A 12 -37.34 34.39 14.87
C ALA A 12 -36.06 34.18 14.10
N THR A 13 -35.73 35.17 13.31
CA THR A 13 -34.39 35.46 12.84
C THR A 13 -33.47 35.57 14.04
N ARG A 14 -32.58 34.60 14.22
CA ARG A 14 -31.42 34.72 15.10
C ARG A 14 -30.15 34.57 14.26
N SER A 15 -29.72 35.71 13.78
CA SER A 15 -28.38 36.00 13.32
C SER A 15 -27.39 35.61 14.42
N LEU A 16 -26.54 34.65 14.14
CA LEU A 16 -25.33 34.39 14.90
C LEU A 16 -24.15 34.80 14.04
N ALA A 17 -23.60 35.96 14.39
CA ALA A 17 -22.36 36.48 13.86
C ALA A 17 -21.17 35.53 14.17
N PRO A 18 -20.15 35.45 13.29
CA PRO A 18 -18.96 34.67 13.56
C PRO A 18 -18.13 35.35 14.65
N GLN A 19 -17.84 34.61 15.72
CA GLN A 19 -16.87 35.01 16.73
C GLN A 19 -15.44 34.84 16.14
N THR A 20 -14.81 35.97 15.92
CA THR A 20 -13.39 36.07 15.68
C THR A 20 -12.63 35.79 16.96
N VAL A 21 -11.96 34.62 17.02
CA VAL A 21 -11.00 34.32 18.08
C VAL A 21 -9.74 35.15 17.82
N GLY A 22 -9.50 36.13 18.71
CA GLY A 22 -8.36 37.00 18.68
C GLY A 22 -7.04 36.25 18.88
N ALA A 23 -6.17 36.31 17.88
CA ALA A 23 -4.79 35.91 17.99
C ALA A 23 -4.02 36.90 18.85
N THR A 24 -3.65 36.52 20.05
CA THR A 24 -2.76 37.28 20.94
C THR A 24 -1.34 37.27 20.36
N ARG A 25 -0.98 38.39 19.74
CA ARG A 25 0.39 38.73 19.39
C ARG A 25 1.17 39.00 20.68
N ARG A 26 2.00 38.05 21.08
CA ARG A 26 3.13 38.34 21.97
C ARG A 26 4.33 38.65 21.09
N ALA A 27 4.58 39.94 20.92
CA ALA A 27 5.81 40.46 20.37
C ALA A 27 6.97 40.11 21.30
N ALA A 28 7.85 39.27 20.85
CA ALA A 28 9.19 39.14 21.41
C ALA A 28 10.09 40.10 20.64
N VAL A 29 10.35 41.26 21.22
CA VAL A 29 11.41 42.15 20.77
C VAL A 29 12.73 41.54 21.26
N GLY A 30 13.42 40.86 20.34
CA GLY A 30 14.79 40.40 20.55
C GLY A 30 15.75 41.34 19.88
N LEU A 31 16.58 41.95 20.72
CA LEU A 31 17.60 42.96 20.45
C LEU A 31 18.59 42.50 19.38
N ILE A 32 18.60 43.20 18.25
CA ILE A 32 19.65 43.11 17.25
C ILE A 32 20.72 44.14 17.60
N LEU A 33 21.77 43.70 18.28
CA LEU A 33 23.05 44.43 18.40
C LEU A 33 24.17 43.41 18.51
N GLY A 34 24.94 43.24 17.44
CA GLY A 34 26.15 42.44 17.53
C GLY A 34 26.52 41.66 16.26
N ALA A 35 26.76 42.33 15.16
CA ALA A 35 27.71 41.93 14.16
C ALA A 35 28.45 43.19 13.73
N PRO A 36 29.74 43.17 13.45
CA PRO A 36 30.49 42.19 12.68
C PRO A 36 31.90 41.89 13.24
N LEU A 37 32.22 40.68 13.51
CA LEU A 37 33.62 40.23 13.67
C LEU A 37 33.71 38.70 13.50
N LEU A 38 33.36 38.18 12.36
CA LEU A 38 33.59 36.78 11.99
C LEU A 38 34.15 36.67 10.57
N GLY A 39 35.23 37.39 10.36
CA GLY A 39 35.98 37.35 9.12
C GLY A 39 37.44 36.86 9.29
N ALA A 40 37.72 36.00 10.28
CA ALA A 40 39.12 35.55 10.50
C ALA A 40 39.18 34.17 11.15
N CYS A 41 38.49 33.16 10.71
CA CYS A 41 38.62 31.78 11.18
C CYS A 41 38.69 30.73 10.09
N ALA A 42 39.04 31.09 8.86
CA ALA A 42 39.29 30.10 7.80
C ALA A 42 40.75 29.53 7.84
N GLY A 43 41.59 29.96 8.76
CA GLY A 43 42.99 29.57 8.83
C GLY A 43 43.41 28.67 9.99
N VAL A 44 42.52 28.39 10.95
CA VAL A 44 42.88 27.65 12.17
C VAL A 44 42.48 26.17 12.15
N GLN A 45 41.67 25.75 11.18
CA GLN A 45 41.20 24.35 11.09
C GLN A 45 42.27 23.40 10.51
N GLN A 46 43.34 23.91 9.92
CA GLN A 46 44.44 23.07 9.40
C GLN A 46 45.57 22.80 10.39
N SER A 47 45.61 23.48 11.53
CA SER A 47 46.71 23.30 12.53
C SER A 47 46.32 22.43 13.72
N LEU A 48 45.07 21.96 13.84
CA LEU A 48 44.68 21.05 14.93
C LEU A 48 44.78 19.57 14.58
N SER A 49 45.04 19.23 13.31
CA SER A 49 45.24 17.85 12.87
C SER A 49 46.64 17.28 13.16
N GLN A 50 47.54 18.05 13.76
CA GLN A 50 48.88 17.56 14.10
C GLN A 50 49.11 17.26 15.59
N PHE A 51 48.08 17.39 16.43
CA PHE A 51 48.16 16.86 17.78
C PHE A 51 47.75 15.41 17.78
N SER A 52 48.67 14.52 17.43
CA SER A 52 48.53 13.09 17.64
C SER A 52 48.35 12.84 19.13
N ASN A 53 47.20 12.40 19.55
CA ASN A 53 46.95 11.96 20.92
C ASN A 53 47.80 10.71 21.18
N PRO A 54 48.81 10.72 22.07
CA PRO A 54 49.70 9.58 22.29
C PRO A 54 49.00 8.37 22.93
N PHE A 55 47.67 8.49 23.23
CA PHE A 55 46.85 7.40 23.78
C PHE A 55 45.78 6.91 22.81
N SER A 56 45.81 7.36 21.57
CA SER A 56 44.98 6.74 20.54
C SER A 56 45.67 5.44 20.09
N SER A 57 45.34 4.35 20.71
CA SER A 57 45.52 3.04 20.09
C SER A 57 44.85 3.12 18.72
N SER A 58 45.63 2.92 17.66
CA SER A 58 45.11 2.77 16.29
C SER A 58 44.25 1.51 16.27
N GLU A 59 42.99 1.68 16.62
CA GLU A 59 42.01 0.66 16.37
C GLU A 59 41.90 0.57 14.85
N PRO A 60 42.19 -0.58 14.22
CA PRO A 60 42.02 -0.72 12.78
C PRO A 60 40.59 -0.36 12.47
N ALA A 61 40.36 0.49 11.45
CA ALA A 61 39.05 0.78 10.95
C ALA A 61 38.28 -0.56 10.83
N PRO A 62 37.05 -0.67 11.38
CA PRO A 62 36.32 -1.90 11.30
C PRO A 62 36.27 -2.28 9.80
N ALA A 63 36.82 -3.46 9.51
CA ALA A 63 36.69 -4.05 8.18
C ALA A 63 35.23 -3.92 7.77
N PRO A 64 34.90 -3.60 6.49
CA PRO A 64 33.52 -3.57 6.04
C PRO A 64 32.90 -4.86 6.52
N GLY A 65 31.89 -4.74 7.41
CA GLY A 65 31.21 -5.87 8.01
C GLY A 65 30.80 -6.81 6.85
N PRO A 66 30.80 -8.13 7.08
CA PRO A 66 30.39 -9.04 6.03
C PRO A 66 29.08 -8.49 5.44
N ALA A 67 29.08 -8.26 4.13
CA ALA A 67 27.88 -7.88 3.39
C ALA A 67 26.77 -8.77 3.94
N GLY A 68 25.71 -8.18 4.51
CA GLY A 68 24.61 -8.95 5.10
C GLY A 68 24.26 -10.05 4.10
N PRO A 69 23.83 -11.24 4.58
CA PRO A 69 23.68 -12.39 3.70
C PRO A 69 22.96 -11.92 2.45
N ALA A 70 23.63 -12.00 1.31
CA ALA A 70 23.00 -11.74 0.02
C ALA A 70 21.72 -12.56 0.06
N GLN A 71 20.56 -11.89 0.00
CA GLN A 71 19.28 -12.59 0.03
C GLN A 71 19.33 -13.56 -1.13
N GLN A 72 19.61 -14.82 -0.81
CA GLN A 72 19.61 -15.87 -1.81
C GLN A 72 18.25 -15.80 -2.48
N PRO A 73 18.18 -15.89 -3.81
CA PRO A 73 16.92 -15.89 -4.50
C PRO A 73 16.09 -17.00 -3.86
N LEU A 74 14.95 -16.61 -3.26
CA LEU A 74 14.11 -17.55 -2.53
C LEU A 74 13.34 -18.37 -3.57
N ALA A 75 14.02 -19.38 -4.13
CA ALA A 75 13.46 -20.32 -5.08
C ALA A 75 13.07 -21.60 -4.33
N VAL A 76 11.82 -22.03 -4.50
CA VAL A 76 11.28 -23.27 -3.92
C VAL A 76 10.85 -24.20 -5.03
N GLY A 77 11.28 -25.45 -4.93
CA GLY A 77 11.10 -26.44 -5.99
C GLY A 77 12.22 -26.42 -7.03
N ASN A 78 12.23 -27.43 -7.88
CA ASN A 78 13.26 -27.65 -8.91
C ASN A 78 12.66 -28.01 -10.28
N GLY A 79 11.40 -27.65 -10.51
CA GLY A 79 10.71 -27.86 -11.77
C GLY A 79 11.23 -26.94 -12.87
N GLN A 80 10.86 -27.25 -14.11
CA GLN A 80 11.28 -26.49 -15.29
C GLN A 80 10.45 -25.24 -15.52
N VAL A 81 9.16 -25.27 -15.12
CA VAL A 81 8.24 -24.13 -15.24
C VAL A 81 8.48 -23.15 -14.10
N LYS A 82 8.95 -21.97 -14.43
CA LYS A 82 9.25 -20.94 -13.43
C LYS A 82 8.03 -20.04 -13.22
N VAL A 83 7.66 -19.91 -11.95
CA VAL A 83 6.51 -19.10 -11.51
C VAL A 83 7.00 -18.02 -10.57
N GLY A 84 6.87 -16.75 -10.97
CA GLY A 84 7.17 -15.63 -10.09
C GLY A 84 6.04 -15.45 -9.07
N LEU A 85 6.36 -15.39 -7.78
CA LEU A 85 5.41 -15.10 -6.71
C LEU A 85 5.78 -13.77 -6.05
N LEU A 86 4.99 -12.72 -6.35
CA LEU A 86 5.18 -11.37 -5.84
C LEU A 86 4.30 -11.14 -4.63
N LEU A 87 4.91 -10.87 -3.48
CA LEU A 87 4.22 -10.65 -2.21
C LEU A 87 4.90 -9.54 -1.41
N PRO A 88 4.15 -8.75 -0.61
CA PRO A 88 4.70 -7.67 0.22
C PRO A 88 5.33 -8.21 1.52
N LEU A 89 6.38 -9.05 1.39
CA LEU A 89 6.96 -9.79 2.51
C LEU A 89 7.62 -8.88 3.56
N SER A 90 8.19 -7.75 3.14
CA SER A 90 8.81 -6.75 4.02
C SER A 90 7.83 -5.69 4.52
N ALA A 91 6.57 -5.73 4.06
CA ALA A 91 5.57 -4.77 4.53
C ALA A 91 5.27 -4.96 6.02
N SER A 92 5.05 -3.85 6.73
CA SER A 92 4.73 -3.89 8.15
C SER A 92 3.26 -4.26 8.42
N GLY A 93 2.99 -4.70 9.65
CA GLY A 93 1.63 -4.98 10.12
C GLY A 93 0.96 -6.16 9.41
N ASN A 94 -0.35 -6.07 9.23
CA ASN A 94 -1.17 -7.16 8.68
C ASN A 94 -0.80 -7.54 7.24
N ALA A 95 -0.26 -6.60 6.48
CA ALA A 95 0.17 -6.85 5.10
C ALA A 95 1.31 -7.88 5.02
N GLY A 96 2.35 -7.70 5.84
CA GLY A 96 3.46 -8.65 5.90
C GLY A 96 3.04 -10.01 6.49
N VAL A 97 2.15 -10.02 7.47
CA VAL A 97 1.59 -11.27 8.03
C VAL A 97 0.81 -12.04 6.96
N ALA A 98 -0.04 -11.36 6.20
CA ALA A 98 -0.78 -11.97 5.09
C ALA A 98 0.17 -12.50 4.01
N ALA A 99 1.17 -11.70 3.61
CA ALA A 99 2.17 -12.10 2.63
C ALA A 99 2.94 -13.35 3.07
N GLN A 100 3.36 -13.41 4.33
CA GLN A 100 4.05 -14.60 4.87
C GLN A 100 3.13 -15.82 4.89
N SER A 101 1.85 -15.65 5.24
CA SER A 101 0.87 -16.74 5.19
C SER A 101 0.65 -17.26 3.77
N MET A 102 0.55 -16.37 2.78
CA MET A 102 0.41 -16.74 1.37
C MET A 102 1.66 -17.46 0.84
N LYS A 103 2.86 -16.98 1.22
CA LYS A 103 4.12 -17.66 0.91
C LYS A 103 4.13 -19.09 1.46
N ASN A 104 3.82 -19.24 2.75
CA ASN A 104 3.78 -20.55 3.40
C ASN A 104 2.76 -21.49 2.73
N ALA A 105 1.58 -20.96 2.35
CA ALA A 105 0.57 -21.72 1.63
C ALA A 105 1.05 -22.19 0.24
N ALA A 106 1.76 -21.34 -0.48
CA ALA A 106 2.33 -21.69 -1.78
C ALA A 106 3.41 -22.77 -1.65
N GLU A 107 4.29 -22.67 -0.66
CA GLU A 107 5.32 -23.67 -0.35
C GLU A 107 4.67 -25.01 0.05
N MET A 108 3.64 -24.97 0.89
CA MET A 108 2.91 -26.16 1.30
C MET A 108 2.21 -26.83 0.11
N ALA A 109 1.52 -26.05 -0.72
CA ALA A 109 0.86 -26.58 -1.92
C ALA A 109 1.85 -27.25 -2.88
N LEU A 110 3.03 -26.65 -3.05
CA LEU A 110 4.08 -27.23 -3.89
C LEU A 110 4.63 -28.53 -3.29
N ALA A 111 4.78 -28.61 -1.97
CA ALA A 111 5.26 -29.81 -1.28
C ALA A 111 4.24 -30.95 -1.29
N GLU A 112 2.94 -30.63 -1.24
CA GLU A 112 1.86 -31.64 -1.28
C GLU A 112 1.57 -32.15 -2.70
N PHE A 113 1.90 -31.36 -3.73
CA PHE A 113 1.64 -31.73 -5.12
C PHE A 113 2.65 -32.77 -5.59
N GLN A 114 2.18 -33.95 -6.01
CA GLN A 114 3.06 -35.02 -6.48
C GLN A 114 3.69 -34.64 -7.83
N ASN A 115 5.03 -34.71 -7.89
CA ASN A 115 5.82 -34.39 -9.07
C ASN A 115 5.59 -32.99 -9.66
N PRO A 116 5.75 -31.94 -8.87
CA PRO A 116 5.56 -30.58 -9.36
C PRO A 116 6.67 -30.23 -10.36
N ASN A 117 6.30 -29.96 -11.61
CA ASN A 117 7.24 -29.41 -12.60
C ASN A 117 7.30 -27.88 -12.48
N ILE A 118 7.25 -27.36 -11.24
CA ILE A 118 7.20 -25.95 -10.92
C ILE A 118 8.38 -25.56 -10.04
N GLN A 119 8.94 -24.39 -10.31
CA GLN A 119 9.87 -23.67 -9.45
C GLN A 119 9.26 -22.31 -9.11
N LEU A 120 8.99 -22.05 -7.82
CA LEU A 120 8.54 -20.77 -7.34
C LEU A 120 9.73 -19.83 -7.15
N LEU A 121 9.68 -18.67 -7.80
CA LEU A 121 10.63 -17.57 -7.64
C LEU A 121 9.97 -16.49 -6.78
N ILE A 122 10.22 -16.54 -5.47
CA ILE A 122 9.55 -15.65 -4.50
C ILE A 122 10.27 -14.30 -4.51
N LYS A 123 9.51 -13.22 -4.74
CA LYS A 123 9.98 -11.83 -4.80
C LYS A 123 9.20 -10.97 -3.83
N ASP A 124 9.93 -10.13 -3.12
CA ASP A 124 9.32 -9.13 -2.24
C ASP A 124 9.01 -7.86 -3.03
N ASP A 125 7.74 -7.42 -3.01
CA ASP A 125 7.32 -6.17 -3.63
C ASP A 125 7.19 -5.02 -2.62
N GLY A 126 7.43 -5.29 -1.33
CA GLY A 126 7.32 -4.32 -0.25
C GLY A 126 5.97 -3.60 -0.17
N GLY A 127 4.95 -4.08 -0.89
CA GLY A 127 3.63 -3.46 -0.98
C GLY A 127 3.62 -2.14 -1.76
N SER A 128 4.58 -1.93 -2.67
CA SER A 128 4.73 -0.68 -3.40
C SER A 128 4.86 -0.90 -4.91
N PRO A 129 4.44 0.09 -5.75
CA PRO A 129 4.62 -0.01 -7.20
C PRO A 129 6.08 -0.17 -7.63
N GLN A 130 7.00 0.49 -6.94
CA GLN A 130 8.44 0.43 -7.21
C GLN A 130 9.00 -0.96 -6.88
N GLY A 131 8.64 -1.52 -5.72
CA GLY A 131 9.03 -2.88 -5.34
C GLY A 131 8.43 -3.92 -6.28
N ALA A 132 7.16 -3.74 -6.68
CA ALA A 132 6.51 -4.61 -7.66
C ALA A 132 7.21 -4.56 -9.03
N GLN A 133 7.63 -3.39 -9.47
CA GLN A 133 8.41 -3.23 -10.70
C GLN A 133 9.74 -4.00 -10.61
N GLN A 134 10.49 -3.82 -9.52
CA GLN A 134 11.77 -4.48 -9.31
C GLN A 134 11.62 -5.99 -9.20
N GLY A 135 10.69 -6.47 -8.37
CA GLY A 135 10.42 -7.90 -8.19
C GLY A 135 9.94 -8.58 -9.48
N THR A 136 9.07 -7.89 -10.24
CA THR A 136 8.63 -8.39 -11.57
C THR A 136 9.79 -8.48 -12.54
N GLN A 137 10.63 -7.45 -12.63
CA GLN A 137 11.80 -7.46 -13.52
C GLN A 137 12.72 -8.62 -13.19
N GLN A 138 13.04 -8.84 -11.91
CA GLN A 138 13.85 -9.96 -11.46
C GLN A 138 13.22 -11.32 -11.84
N ALA A 139 11.93 -11.50 -11.57
CA ALA A 139 11.22 -12.73 -11.90
C ALA A 139 11.26 -13.02 -13.42
N LEU A 140 11.04 -12.00 -14.24
CA LEU A 140 11.09 -12.12 -15.71
C LEU A 140 12.50 -12.42 -16.23
N ASP A 141 13.53 -11.81 -15.65
CA ASP A 141 14.93 -12.02 -16.04
C ASP A 141 15.41 -13.44 -15.62
N GLU A 142 14.86 -13.99 -14.56
CA GLU A 142 15.04 -15.37 -14.14
C GLU A 142 14.21 -16.36 -14.98
N GLY A 143 13.36 -15.88 -15.89
CA GLY A 143 12.61 -16.69 -16.84
C GLY A 143 11.23 -17.13 -16.35
N SER A 144 10.57 -16.37 -15.48
CA SER A 144 9.19 -16.67 -15.09
C SER A 144 8.25 -16.68 -16.29
N GLU A 145 7.45 -17.72 -16.39
CA GLU A 145 6.44 -17.93 -17.43
C GLU A 145 5.04 -17.45 -17.01
N ILE A 146 4.86 -17.25 -15.72
CA ILE A 146 3.64 -16.68 -15.10
C ILE A 146 4.02 -15.93 -13.83
N ILE A 147 3.27 -14.87 -13.52
CA ILE A 147 3.41 -14.10 -12.27
C ILE A 147 2.16 -14.30 -11.43
N LEU A 148 2.32 -14.77 -10.20
CA LEU A 148 1.30 -14.80 -9.15
C LEU A 148 1.50 -13.60 -8.22
N GLY A 149 0.46 -12.82 -7.99
CA GLY A 149 0.57 -11.51 -7.34
C GLY A 149 0.61 -10.37 -8.37
N PRO A 150 0.81 -9.14 -7.89
CA PRO A 150 0.94 -8.73 -6.49
C PRO A 150 -0.37 -8.79 -5.69
N LEU A 151 -0.25 -8.53 -4.37
CA LEU A 151 -1.42 -8.52 -3.47
C LEU A 151 -2.23 -7.23 -3.59
N PHE A 152 -1.57 -6.09 -3.71
CA PHE A 152 -2.23 -4.78 -3.68
C PHE A 152 -2.53 -4.23 -5.07
N ALA A 153 -3.72 -3.64 -5.22
CA ALA A 153 -4.18 -3.04 -6.47
C ALA A 153 -3.19 -2.02 -7.05
N LEU A 154 -2.59 -1.18 -6.19
CA LEU A 154 -1.64 -0.14 -6.60
C LEU A 154 -0.35 -0.70 -7.24
N SER A 155 0.01 -1.94 -6.94
CA SER A 155 1.20 -2.62 -7.48
C SER A 155 0.93 -3.32 -8.81
N VAL A 156 -0.33 -3.67 -9.10
CA VAL A 156 -0.70 -4.44 -10.30
C VAL A 156 -0.33 -3.74 -11.62
N PRO A 157 -0.54 -2.42 -11.81
CA PRO A 157 -0.18 -1.76 -13.07
C PRO A 157 1.31 -1.83 -13.39
N ALA A 158 2.19 -1.71 -12.38
CA ALA A 158 3.63 -1.78 -12.55
C ALA A 158 4.08 -3.17 -13.00
N THR A 159 3.57 -4.23 -12.35
CA THR A 159 3.77 -5.63 -12.75
C THR A 159 3.24 -5.89 -14.16
N ALA A 160 2.01 -5.47 -14.43
CA ALA A 160 1.34 -5.70 -15.70
C ALA A 160 2.06 -5.07 -16.88
N GLN A 161 2.66 -3.90 -16.71
CA GLN A 161 3.41 -3.21 -17.76
C GLN A 161 4.62 -4.04 -18.23
N LEU A 162 5.42 -4.53 -17.28
CA LEU A 162 6.59 -5.34 -17.58
C LEU A 162 6.23 -6.72 -18.14
N ALA A 163 5.27 -7.39 -17.48
CA ALA A 163 4.86 -8.75 -17.87
C ALA A 163 4.26 -8.77 -19.29
N ARG A 164 3.45 -7.77 -19.66
CA ARG A 164 2.91 -7.64 -21.02
C ARG A 164 4.00 -7.50 -22.08
N GLY A 165 5.07 -6.76 -21.78
CA GLY A 165 6.23 -6.61 -22.69
C GLY A 165 6.93 -7.92 -23.00
N ARG A 166 6.81 -8.91 -22.14
CA ARG A 166 7.38 -10.26 -22.27
C ARG A 166 6.34 -11.32 -22.64
N GLY A 167 5.06 -10.95 -22.78
CA GLY A 167 3.99 -11.90 -23.04
C GLY A 167 3.64 -12.83 -21.86
N VAL A 168 4.07 -12.46 -20.64
CA VAL A 168 3.87 -13.27 -19.42
C VAL A 168 2.54 -12.88 -18.75
N PRO A 169 1.63 -13.82 -18.47
CA PRO A 169 0.38 -13.53 -17.78
C PRO A 169 0.63 -13.23 -16.29
N VAL A 170 -0.25 -12.37 -15.74
CA VAL A 170 -0.27 -12.00 -14.33
C VAL A 170 -1.58 -12.47 -13.71
N ILE A 171 -1.51 -13.17 -12.59
CA ILE A 171 -2.65 -13.53 -11.75
C ILE A 171 -2.51 -12.78 -10.43
N ALA A 172 -3.11 -11.60 -10.35
CA ALA A 172 -3.05 -10.76 -9.18
C ALA A 172 -4.06 -11.19 -8.10
N PHE A 173 -3.73 -10.93 -6.84
CA PHE A 173 -4.59 -11.25 -5.68
C PHE A 173 -5.44 -10.06 -5.24
N SER A 174 -5.41 -8.97 -5.99
CA SER A 174 -6.21 -7.78 -5.70
C SER A 174 -7.71 -8.07 -5.73
N THR A 175 -8.44 -7.44 -4.81
CA THR A 175 -9.91 -7.44 -4.78
C THR A 175 -10.54 -6.29 -5.59
N ASP A 176 -9.71 -5.44 -6.20
CA ASP A 176 -10.16 -4.34 -7.04
C ASP A 176 -10.25 -4.80 -8.51
N SER A 177 -11.47 -4.93 -9.01
CA SER A 177 -11.74 -5.38 -10.37
C SER A 177 -11.23 -4.41 -11.45
N SER A 178 -11.01 -3.14 -11.10
CA SER A 178 -10.55 -2.12 -12.05
C SER A 178 -9.11 -2.35 -12.55
N VAL A 179 -8.30 -3.13 -11.84
CA VAL A 179 -6.91 -3.43 -12.24
C VAL A 179 -6.80 -4.64 -13.17
N ALA A 180 -7.91 -5.36 -13.39
CA ALA A 180 -7.95 -6.45 -14.36
C ALA A 180 -7.87 -5.91 -15.79
N GLY A 181 -7.31 -6.70 -16.70
CA GLY A 181 -7.19 -6.29 -18.09
C GLY A 181 -6.49 -7.33 -18.94
N ARG A 182 -6.13 -6.97 -20.16
CA ARG A 182 -5.46 -7.91 -21.07
C ARG A 182 -4.15 -8.43 -20.45
N GLY A 183 -4.07 -9.73 -20.25
CA GLY A 183 -2.91 -10.41 -19.64
C GLY A 183 -2.84 -10.27 -18.12
N VAL A 184 -3.85 -9.67 -17.48
CA VAL A 184 -3.96 -9.55 -16.04
C VAL A 184 -5.29 -10.12 -15.58
N TYR A 185 -5.22 -11.14 -14.77
CA TYR A 185 -6.35 -11.87 -14.21
C TYR A 185 -6.36 -11.67 -12.69
N LEU A 186 -7.55 -11.78 -12.08
CA LEU A 186 -7.68 -11.68 -10.62
C LEU A 186 -8.04 -13.05 -10.04
N LEU A 187 -7.35 -13.42 -8.99
CA LEU A 187 -7.65 -14.59 -8.16
C LEU A 187 -8.01 -14.08 -6.76
N SER A 188 -9.26 -13.66 -6.61
CA SER A 188 -9.80 -13.13 -5.35
C SER A 188 -11.31 -13.23 -5.32
N PHE A 189 -11.89 -13.11 -4.12
CA PHE A 189 -13.32 -12.88 -3.98
C PHE A 189 -13.58 -11.40 -4.27
N LEU A 190 -14.45 -11.13 -5.27
CA LEU A 190 -14.74 -9.76 -5.68
C LEU A 190 -15.88 -9.19 -4.81
N PRO A 191 -15.64 -8.10 -4.08
CA PRO A 191 -16.62 -7.50 -3.19
C PRO A 191 -17.94 -7.15 -3.87
N GLU A 192 -17.87 -6.74 -5.14
CA GLU A 192 -19.06 -6.39 -5.93
C GLU A 192 -20.02 -7.57 -6.08
N SER A 193 -19.50 -8.77 -6.28
CA SER A 193 -20.30 -9.98 -6.40
C SER A 193 -21.00 -10.33 -5.08
N ASP A 194 -20.29 -10.21 -3.96
CA ASP A 194 -20.81 -10.50 -2.64
C ASP A 194 -21.87 -9.48 -2.22
N VAL A 195 -21.60 -8.18 -2.46
CA VAL A 195 -22.55 -7.10 -2.18
C VAL A 195 -23.81 -7.26 -3.02
N ASN A 196 -23.67 -7.52 -4.33
CA ASN A 196 -24.83 -7.74 -5.20
C ASN A 196 -25.68 -8.89 -4.69
N ARG A 197 -25.07 -10.02 -4.37
CA ARG A 197 -25.77 -11.21 -3.89
C ARG A 197 -26.54 -10.95 -2.60
N ILE A 198 -25.91 -10.29 -1.60
CA ILE A 198 -26.60 -10.04 -0.32
C ILE A 198 -27.73 -9.01 -0.44
N VAL A 199 -27.54 -7.95 -1.25
CA VAL A 199 -28.57 -6.95 -1.49
C VAL A 199 -29.74 -7.55 -2.29
N GLU A 200 -29.46 -8.37 -3.30
CA GLU A 200 -30.47 -9.07 -4.08
C GLU A 200 -31.28 -10.03 -3.22
N TYR A 201 -30.64 -10.84 -2.42
CA TYR A 201 -31.28 -11.76 -1.49
C TYR A 201 -32.16 -11.01 -0.49
N SER A 202 -31.62 -9.96 0.14
CA SER A 202 -32.38 -9.16 1.10
C SER A 202 -33.61 -8.52 0.48
N GLY A 203 -33.50 -8.00 -0.74
CA GLY A 203 -34.62 -7.48 -1.50
C GLY A 203 -35.66 -8.54 -1.82
N SER A 204 -35.26 -9.78 -2.16
CA SER A 204 -36.15 -10.89 -2.45
C SER A 204 -37.00 -11.31 -1.25
N ILE A 205 -36.49 -11.16 -0.03
CA ILE A 205 -37.23 -11.42 1.23
C ILE A 205 -37.93 -10.18 1.78
N GLY A 206 -38.11 -9.14 0.96
CA GLY A 206 -38.93 -7.96 1.26
C GLY A 206 -38.23 -6.85 2.04
N LYS A 207 -36.91 -6.90 2.22
CA LYS A 207 -36.18 -5.77 2.85
C LYS A 207 -36.14 -4.59 1.89
N ARG A 208 -36.41 -3.38 2.41
CA ARG A 208 -36.49 -2.14 1.62
C ARG A 208 -35.49 -1.06 2.07
N SER A 209 -34.90 -1.23 3.25
CA SER A 209 -33.91 -0.31 3.79
C SER A 209 -32.62 -1.05 4.06
N PHE A 210 -31.51 -0.45 3.66
CA PHE A 210 -30.18 -1.04 3.76
C PHE A 210 -29.22 -0.06 4.43
N ALA A 211 -28.36 -0.58 5.31
CA ALA A 211 -27.25 0.14 5.89
C ALA A 211 -26.00 -0.74 5.81
N ALA A 212 -24.84 -0.13 5.59
CA ALA A 212 -23.56 -0.80 5.57
C ALA A 212 -22.60 -0.17 6.57
N LEU A 213 -21.87 -1.01 7.31
CA LEU A 213 -20.72 -0.62 8.12
C LEU A 213 -19.47 -1.06 7.40
N LEU A 214 -18.64 -0.10 6.99
CA LEU A 214 -17.50 -0.34 6.12
C LEU A 214 -16.22 0.21 6.76
N PRO A 215 -15.05 -0.41 6.52
CA PRO A 215 -13.79 0.14 6.94
C PRO A 215 -13.40 1.36 6.09
N ASP A 216 -12.74 2.34 6.71
CA ASP A 216 -12.21 3.51 6.02
C ASP A 216 -10.85 3.19 5.37
N ASN A 217 -10.89 2.50 4.23
CA ASN A 217 -9.71 2.13 3.43
C ASN A 217 -10.10 1.82 1.97
N ALA A 218 -9.13 1.48 1.13
CA ALA A 218 -9.36 1.19 -0.30
C ALA A 218 -10.39 0.08 -0.53
N TYR A 219 -10.40 -0.98 0.27
CA TYR A 219 -11.41 -2.04 0.19
C TYR A 219 -12.82 -1.49 0.50
N GLY A 220 -12.95 -0.70 1.57
CA GLY A 220 -14.22 -0.09 1.95
C GLY A 220 -14.79 0.81 0.86
N ASN A 221 -13.95 1.55 0.15
CA ASN A 221 -14.38 2.39 -0.98
C ASN A 221 -14.96 1.56 -2.13
N VAL A 222 -14.34 0.41 -2.47
CA VAL A 222 -14.86 -0.51 -3.50
C VAL A 222 -16.21 -1.10 -3.07
N VAL A 223 -16.31 -1.56 -1.82
CA VAL A 223 -17.55 -2.10 -1.25
C VAL A 223 -18.65 -1.04 -1.20
N GLU A 224 -18.33 0.19 -0.82
CA GLU A 224 -19.28 1.30 -0.78
C GLU A 224 -19.87 1.61 -2.16
N ALA A 225 -19.02 1.68 -3.17
CA ALA A 225 -19.46 1.92 -4.55
C ALA A 225 -20.38 0.81 -5.03
N ALA A 226 -20.02 -0.45 -4.82
CA ALA A 226 -20.83 -1.62 -5.16
C ALA A 226 -22.16 -1.62 -4.39
N PHE A 227 -22.14 -1.28 -3.10
CA PHE A 227 -23.35 -1.22 -2.27
C PHE A 227 -24.32 -0.13 -2.75
N LYS A 228 -23.84 1.09 -2.98
CA LYS A 228 -24.66 2.19 -3.53
C LYS A 228 -25.30 1.80 -4.85
N GLN A 229 -24.53 1.17 -5.74
CA GLN A 229 -25.04 0.70 -7.03
C GLN A 229 -26.08 -0.42 -6.88
N ALA A 230 -25.82 -1.40 -6.01
CA ALA A 230 -26.74 -2.53 -5.81
C ALA A 230 -28.06 -2.08 -5.18
N VAL A 231 -28.02 -1.20 -4.16
CA VAL A 231 -29.22 -0.64 -3.52
C VAL A 231 -29.98 0.26 -4.49
N GLY A 232 -29.32 1.11 -5.27
CA GLY A 232 -29.96 1.98 -6.25
C GLY A 232 -30.71 1.24 -7.35
N ARG A 233 -30.35 -0.01 -7.65
CA ARG A 233 -31.13 -0.87 -8.58
C ARG A 233 -32.40 -1.44 -7.96
N LYS A 234 -32.55 -1.36 -6.63
CA LYS A 234 -33.72 -1.93 -5.90
C LYS A 234 -34.71 -0.88 -5.40
N GLY A 235 -34.31 0.39 -5.37
CA GLY A 235 -35.14 1.53 -4.98
C GLY A 235 -35.74 2.21 -6.14
#